data_c85cc08aa4331d1c7043e5ce2b56029a
#
_entry.id   c85cc08aa4331d1c7043e5ce2b56029a
#
_cell.length_a   1.000
_cell.length_b   1.000
_cell.length_c   1.000
_cell.angle_alpha   90.00
_cell.angle_beta   90.00
_cell.angle_gamma   90.00
#
_symmetry.space_group_name_H-M   'P 1'
#
loop_
_entity.id
_entity.type
_entity.pdbx_description
1 polymer ?
#
loop_
_entity_poly.entity_id
_entity_poly.type
_entity_poly.pdbx_seq_one_letter_code
_entity_poly.pdbx_strand_id
1 'polypeptide(L)'
;TLRVRVVDAQGAPIANATVDFRLYNYSEFYPLSTVTTDAEGRAAFTTGYGDLQVWVSAKGKYGVKKADGYTTELTITPCYQPGSAWVEEYDWHVPTTVLEEPDRSIVDTVSANGRRLVAEDKIRTAYQQAAFYQGDNEVLKKARSNWRVMDKFLKEKNPKASMVLQGLSEKDLRDVTLDVLHDACLLNDEALRSGGVRVSTEHLRPFVGYLQKRLPKMTAQQWIAWVEKHIQVDNANNPKQLFVSVVGVYNRRKCDARSRELFTVAGARALGMRAMLDPLGKAMVADGDTWLRLADQQNAEPQGAQGVLKLDVPAQVMYYHGYTISQLVDGRPMPLDYADDDPTVTEKFRKGLNLPAGDYLLTTGTRLK
;
A
#
# COMPACT_ATOMS: atom_id res chain seq x y z
N THR A 1 -16.59 3.93 20.12
CA THR A 1 -16.22 5.18 19.40
C THR A 1 -15.17 5.93 20.18
N LEU A 2 -14.01 6.17 19.57
CA LEU A 2 -12.95 7.04 20.09
C LEU A 2 -13.23 8.48 19.63
N ARG A 3 -13.29 9.43 20.59
CA ARG A 3 -13.38 10.87 20.34
C ARG A 3 -12.03 11.50 20.57
N VAL A 4 -11.56 12.27 19.60
CA VAL A 4 -10.27 12.97 19.68
C VAL A 4 -10.53 14.47 19.74
N ARG A 5 -9.83 15.15 20.64
CA ARG A 5 -9.78 16.62 20.71
C ARG A 5 -8.36 17.09 20.43
N VAL A 6 -8.23 17.93 19.44
CA VAL A 6 -6.95 18.54 19.07
C VAL A 6 -6.89 19.95 19.60
N VAL A 7 -5.88 20.23 20.40
CA VAL A 7 -5.69 21.52 21.06
C VAL A 7 -4.26 22.04 20.87
N ASP A 8 -4.08 23.33 20.93
CA ASP A 8 -2.76 23.95 21.00
C ASP A 8 -2.13 23.85 22.41
N ALA A 9 -0.94 24.42 22.59
CA ALA A 9 -0.22 24.39 23.86
C ALA A 9 -0.95 25.19 24.99
N GLN A 10 -1.89 26.05 24.65
CA GLN A 10 -2.72 26.81 25.57
C GLN A 10 -4.08 26.16 25.83
N GLY A 11 -4.34 24.98 25.22
CA GLY A 11 -5.59 24.26 25.35
C GLY A 11 -6.72 24.76 24.43
N ALA A 12 -6.43 25.74 23.54
CA ALA A 12 -7.41 26.21 22.57
C ALA A 12 -7.62 25.15 21.44
N PRO A 13 -8.87 24.98 20.96
CA PRO A 13 -9.15 23.99 19.92
C PRO A 13 -8.48 24.34 18.58
N ILE A 14 -8.01 23.33 17.88
CA ILE A 14 -7.47 23.46 16.52
C ILE A 14 -8.47 22.88 15.53
N ALA A 15 -9.12 23.73 14.76
CA ALA A 15 -10.00 23.34 13.66
C ALA A 15 -9.18 22.93 12.42
N ASN A 16 -9.77 22.08 11.58
CA ASN A 16 -9.17 21.59 10.32
C ASN A 16 -7.81 20.89 10.51
N ALA A 17 -7.53 20.36 11.71
CA ALA A 17 -6.40 19.47 11.91
C ALA A 17 -6.68 18.12 11.24
N THR A 18 -5.69 17.55 10.57
CA THR A 18 -5.79 16.20 10.03
C THR A 18 -5.56 15.20 11.16
N VAL A 19 -6.45 14.22 11.30
CA VAL A 19 -6.38 13.14 12.29
C VAL A 19 -6.39 11.80 11.56
N ASP A 20 -5.30 11.06 11.65
CA ASP A 20 -5.18 9.70 11.15
C ASP A 20 -5.35 8.71 12.30
N PHE A 21 -6.30 7.79 12.16
CA PHE A 21 -6.44 6.62 13.03
C PHE A 21 -5.72 5.45 12.37
N ARG A 22 -4.73 4.88 13.06
CA ARG A 22 -3.81 3.90 12.51
C ARG A 22 -3.80 2.61 13.34
N LEU A 23 -3.72 1.49 12.65
CA LEU A 23 -3.55 0.17 13.25
C LEU A 23 -2.11 -0.32 13.03
N TYR A 24 -1.50 -0.90 14.05
CA TYR A 24 -0.20 -1.56 13.91
C TYR A 24 -0.36 -2.93 13.25
N ASN A 25 0.32 -3.13 12.14
CA ASN A 25 0.37 -4.41 11.44
C ASN A 25 1.67 -4.50 10.61
N TYR A 26 2.36 -5.63 10.67
CA TYR A 26 3.61 -5.86 9.92
C TYR A 26 4.65 -4.73 10.09
N SER A 27 4.97 -4.39 11.33
CA SER A 27 5.90 -3.31 11.67
C SER A 27 5.58 -1.95 11.03
N GLU A 28 4.31 -1.71 10.75
CA GLU A 28 3.79 -0.48 10.18
C GLU A 28 2.54 -0.02 10.90
N PHE A 29 2.37 1.30 11.02
CA PHE A 29 1.12 1.90 11.47
C PHE A 29 0.24 2.25 10.25
N TYR A 30 -0.70 1.38 9.95
CA TYR A 30 -1.56 1.46 8.78
C TYR A 30 -2.72 2.43 9.00
N PRO A 31 -2.95 3.43 8.12
CA PRO A 31 -4.08 4.35 8.27
C PRO A 31 -5.41 3.64 7.97
N LEU A 32 -6.30 3.58 8.98
CA LEU A 32 -7.67 3.06 8.84
C LEU A 32 -8.63 4.15 8.38
N SER A 33 -8.44 5.37 8.86
CA SER A 33 -9.30 6.52 8.56
C SER A 33 -8.53 7.82 8.74
N THR A 34 -8.76 8.75 7.84
CA THR A 34 -8.25 10.13 7.92
C THR A 34 -9.46 11.05 7.95
N VAL A 35 -9.56 11.88 8.97
CA VAL A 35 -10.63 12.88 9.14
C VAL A 35 -10.04 14.23 9.50
N THR A 36 -10.83 15.28 9.40
CA THR A 36 -10.46 16.63 9.87
C THR A 36 -11.26 17.01 11.09
N THR A 37 -10.67 17.78 11.98
CA THR A 37 -11.37 18.32 13.16
C THR A 37 -12.38 19.40 12.80
N ASP A 38 -13.48 19.44 13.55
CA ASP A 38 -14.48 20.52 13.50
C ASP A 38 -13.96 21.84 14.10
N ALA A 39 -14.83 22.85 14.22
CA ALA A 39 -14.51 24.16 14.80
C ALA A 39 -14.09 24.09 16.28
N GLU A 40 -14.56 23.09 17.00
CA GLU A 40 -14.23 22.82 18.42
C GLU A 40 -13.01 21.89 18.56
N GLY A 41 -12.30 21.60 17.46
CA GLY A 41 -11.11 20.74 17.44
C GLY A 41 -11.42 19.26 17.62
N ARG A 42 -12.63 18.80 17.29
CA ARG A 42 -13.08 17.43 17.54
C ARG A 42 -13.06 16.57 16.28
N ALA A 43 -12.67 15.32 16.44
CA ALA A 43 -12.79 14.26 15.45
C ALA A 43 -13.25 12.98 16.16
N ALA A 44 -13.85 12.04 15.42
CA ALA A 44 -14.28 10.77 15.99
C ALA A 44 -14.11 9.63 15.00
N PHE A 45 -13.84 8.43 15.53
CA PHE A 45 -13.73 7.22 14.77
C PHE A 45 -14.36 6.04 15.54
N THR A 46 -15.19 5.27 14.87
CA THR A 46 -15.77 4.05 15.45
C THR A 46 -14.99 2.84 14.96
N THR A 47 -14.43 2.09 15.89
CA THR A 47 -13.60 0.92 15.66
C THR A 47 -13.97 -0.22 16.62
N GLY A 48 -13.33 -1.37 16.46
CA GLY A 48 -13.36 -2.47 17.43
C GLY A 48 -12.49 -2.19 18.67
N TYR A 49 -12.22 -3.23 19.45
CA TYR A 49 -11.48 -3.15 20.72
C TYR A 49 -9.94 -3.23 20.57
N GLY A 50 -9.40 -2.93 19.41
CA GLY A 50 -7.94 -2.92 19.20
C GLY A 50 -7.29 -1.60 19.61
N ASP A 51 -6.01 -1.65 19.95
CA ASP A 51 -5.18 -0.47 20.16
C ASP A 51 -5.04 0.31 18.85
N LEU A 52 -5.07 1.63 18.93
CA LEU A 52 -4.87 2.55 17.82
C LEU A 52 -3.74 3.54 18.10
N GLN A 53 -2.96 3.85 17.06
CA GLN A 53 -2.17 5.05 17.03
C GLN A 53 -3.02 6.18 16.45
N VAL A 54 -3.11 7.29 17.14
CA VAL A 54 -3.76 8.51 16.64
C VAL A 54 -2.67 9.52 16.31
N TRP A 55 -2.56 9.84 15.03
CA TRP A 55 -1.61 10.80 14.50
C TRP A 55 -2.34 12.08 14.11
N VAL A 56 -1.84 13.23 14.53
CA VAL A 56 -2.44 14.52 14.24
C VAL A 56 -1.44 15.44 13.55
N SER A 57 -1.86 16.10 12.48
CA SER A 57 -1.09 17.13 11.79
C SER A 57 -1.87 18.44 11.73
N ALA A 58 -1.26 19.53 12.18
CA ALA A 58 -1.87 20.86 12.17
C ALA A 58 -0.81 21.97 12.18
N LYS A 59 -1.00 23.02 11.38
CA LYS A 59 -0.16 24.23 11.39
C LYS A 59 1.34 23.94 11.29
N GLY A 60 1.74 22.97 10.45
CA GLY A 60 3.14 22.58 10.28
C GLY A 60 3.75 21.78 11.44
N LYS A 61 2.94 21.40 12.43
CA LYS A 61 3.33 20.51 13.53
C LYS A 61 2.55 19.22 13.49
N TYR A 62 3.06 18.20 14.17
CA TYR A 62 2.39 16.93 14.33
C TYR A 62 2.49 16.42 15.78
N GLY A 63 1.66 15.47 16.12
CA GLY A 63 1.66 14.80 17.41
C GLY A 63 1.07 13.41 17.28
N VAL A 64 1.47 12.53 18.18
CA VAL A 64 1.06 11.13 18.17
C VAL A 64 0.72 10.66 19.57
N LYS A 65 -0.32 9.83 19.68
CA LYS A 65 -0.66 9.13 20.92
C LYS A 65 -1.25 7.76 20.62
N LYS A 66 -1.03 6.84 21.54
CA LYS A 66 -1.74 5.57 21.58
C LYS A 66 -3.10 5.76 22.25
N ALA A 67 -4.12 5.11 21.72
CA ALA A 67 -5.39 4.83 22.36
C ALA A 67 -5.54 3.31 22.47
N ASP A 68 -5.77 2.80 23.67
CA ASP A 68 -6.09 1.38 23.87
C ASP A 68 -7.55 1.09 23.48
N GLY A 69 -7.91 -0.18 23.46
CA GLY A 69 -9.25 -0.62 23.04
C GLY A 69 -10.40 -0.11 23.91
N TYR A 70 -10.14 0.46 25.07
CA TYR A 70 -11.12 1.00 26.01
C TYR A 70 -11.14 2.52 26.06
N THR A 71 -10.16 3.18 25.44
CA THR A 71 -10.07 4.63 25.36
C THR A 71 -11.24 5.20 24.56
N THR A 72 -12.07 6.02 25.18
CA THR A 72 -13.22 6.67 24.52
C THR A 72 -12.95 8.12 24.18
N GLU A 73 -12.02 8.77 24.86
CA GLU A 73 -11.66 10.17 24.67
C GLU A 73 -10.13 10.35 24.72
N LEU A 74 -9.61 11.16 23.82
CA LEU A 74 -8.19 11.43 23.70
C LEU A 74 -7.95 12.90 23.35
N THR A 75 -7.09 13.57 24.12
CA THR A 75 -6.64 14.92 23.76
C THR A 75 -5.21 14.88 23.26
N ILE A 76 -4.95 15.48 22.10
CA ILE A 76 -3.62 15.54 21.47
C ILE A 76 -3.26 16.99 21.18
N THR A 77 -2.03 17.36 21.52
CA THR A 77 -1.41 18.62 21.14
C THR A 77 -0.30 18.35 20.13
N PRO A 78 -0.38 18.86 18.89
CA PRO A 78 0.73 18.77 17.96
C PRO A 78 1.94 19.53 18.50
N CYS A 79 2.98 18.80 18.90
CA CYS A 79 4.16 19.38 19.57
C CYS A 79 5.45 19.22 18.76
N TYR A 80 5.53 18.21 17.88
CA TYR A 80 6.70 17.99 17.05
C TYR A 80 6.67 18.87 15.81
N GLN A 81 7.85 19.30 15.35
CA GLN A 81 8.03 20.08 14.13
C GLN A 81 8.93 19.29 13.14
N PRO A 82 8.92 19.65 11.86
CA PRO A 82 9.93 19.12 10.93
C PRO A 82 11.35 19.28 11.48
N GLY A 83 12.19 18.25 11.33
CA GLY A 83 13.52 18.19 11.91
C GLY A 83 13.59 17.77 13.38
N SER A 84 12.46 17.54 14.07
CA SER A 84 12.47 17.03 15.45
C SER A 84 12.91 15.58 15.48
N ALA A 85 13.90 15.26 16.32
CA ALA A 85 14.24 13.87 16.67
C ALA A 85 13.47 13.47 17.94
N TRP A 86 12.77 12.35 17.87
CA TRP A 86 12.01 11.80 18.98
C TRP A 86 11.90 10.28 18.86
N VAL A 87 11.62 9.63 19.97
CA VAL A 87 11.38 8.19 20.07
C VAL A 87 10.15 7.97 20.94
N GLU A 88 9.26 7.11 20.49
CA GLU A 88 8.10 6.64 21.24
C GLU A 88 8.10 5.12 21.25
N GLU A 89 7.87 4.52 22.40
CA GLU A 89 7.75 3.08 22.57
C GLU A 89 6.34 2.72 23.01
N TYR A 90 5.78 1.69 22.41
CA TYR A 90 4.43 1.24 22.70
C TYR A 90 4.36 -0.25 22.96
N ASP A 91 3.74 -0.63 24.06
CA ASP A 91 3.20 -1.99 24.21
C ASP A 91 1.88 -2.08 23.46
N TRP A 92 1.85 -2.90 22.42
CA TRP A 92 0.68 -3.09 21.57
C TRP A 92 -0.02 -4.40 21.91
N HIS A 93 -1.28 -4.32 22.30
CA HIS A 93 -2.04 -5.49 22.73
C HIS A 93 -3.03 -5.92 21.64
N VAL A 94 -3.09 -7.22 21.43
CA VAL A 94 -4.17 -7.84 20.67
C VAL A 94 -5.48 -7.59 21.44
N PRO A 95 -6.59 -7.23 20.77
CA PRO A 95 -7.87 -7.09 21.43
C PRO A 95 -8.17 -8.35 22.25
N THR A 96 -8.21 -8.21 23.57
CA THR A 96 -8.81 -9.26 24.40
C THR A 96 -10.31 -9.19 24.16
N THR A 97 -10.82 -10.12 23.38
CA THR A 97 -12.26 -10.37 23.41
C THR A 97 -12.59 -10.80 24.82
N VAL A 98 -13.22 -9.92 25.59
CA VAL A 98 -13.99 -10.32 26.77
C VAL A 98 -15.25 -11.02 26.23
N LEU A 99 -15.04 -12.16 25.60
CA LEU A 99 -16.10 -13.15 25.56
C LEU A 99 -16.16 -13.65 27.01
N GLU A 100 -17.29 -13.47 27.69
CA GLU A 100 -17.60 -14.28 28.85
C GLU A 100 -17.23 -15.71 28.45
N GLU A 101 -16.27 -16.29 29.15
CA GLU A 101 -15.89 -17.67 28.84
C GLU A 101 -17.16 -18.50 28.93
N PRO A 102 -17.56 -19.18 27.85
CA PRO A 102 -18.74 -20.02 27.92
C PRO A 102 -18.55 -21.00 29.07
N ASP A 103 -19.60 -21.22 29.84
CA ASP A 103 -19.55 -22.14 30.96
C ASP A 103 -18.99 -23.50 30.47
N ARG A 104 -17.74 -23.75 30.80
CA ARG A 104 -16.99 -24.94 30.35
C ARG A 104 -17.60 -26.24 30.89
N SER A 105 -18.52 -26.14 31.87
CA SER A 105 -19.24 -27.29 32.38
C SER A 105 -20.23 -27.87 31.38
N ILE A 106 -20.68 -27.09 30.39
CA ILE A 106 -21.72 -27.48 29.46
C ILE A 106 -21.19 -28.09 28.16
N VAL A 107 -20.00 -27.67 27.69
CA VAL A 107 -19.38 -28.16 26.44
C VAL A 107 -17.87 -28.31 26.63
N ASP A 108 -17.33 -29.47 26.34
CA ASP A 108 -15.91 -29.67 26.15
C ASP A 108 -15.47 -28.95 24.83
N THR A 109 -15.37 -27.61 24.92
CA THR A 109 -15.06 -26.73 23.77
C THR A 109 -13.66 -26.97 23.26
N VAL A 110 -12.70 -27.39 24.10
CA VAL A 110 -11.33 -27.64 23.68
C VAL A 110 -11.24 -28.89 22.80
N SER A 111 -11.80 -30.02 23.26
CA SER A 111 -11.84 -31.26 22.48
C SER A 111 -12.74 -31.14 21.24
N ALA A 112 -13.88 -30.44 21.35
CA ALA A 112 -14.74 -30.19 20.21
C ALA A 112 -14.06 -29.29 19.16
N ASN A 113 -13.40 -28.23 19.60
CA ASN A 113 -12.63 -27.34 18.70
C ASN A 113 -11.42 -28.07 18.10
N GLY A 114 -10.71 -28.88 18.86
CA GLY A 114 -9.63 -29.73 18.35
C GLY A 114 -10.10 -30.69 17.26
N ARG A 115 -11.23 -31.39 17.46
CA ARG A 115 -11.84 -32.25 16.43
C ARG A 115 -12.24 -31.46 15.18
N ARG A 116 -12.81 -30.27 15.34
CA ARG A 116 -13.16 -29.39 14.22
C ARG A 116 -11.93 -29.00 13.42
N LEU A 117 -10.86 -28.55 14.07
CA LEU A 117 -9.61 -28.17 13.41
C LEU A 117 -8.99 -29.33 12.62
N VAL A 118 -8.99 -30.54 13.18
CA VAL A 118 -8.50 -31.74 12.47
C VAL A 118 -9.37 -32.06 11.26
N ALA A 119 -10.70 -31.93 11.37
CA ALA A 119 -11.60 -32.14 10.25
C ALA A 119 -11.40 -31.08 9.14
N GLU A 120 -11.27 -29.83 9.50
CA GLU A 120 -10.99 -28.73 8.58
C GLU A 120 -9.62 -28.91 7.88
N ASP A 121 -8.61 -29.37 8.62
CA ASP A 121 -7.29 -29.63 8.04
C ASP A 121 -7.31 -30.77 7.00
N LYS A 122 -8.08 -31.84 7.27
CA LYS A 122 -8.29 -32.91 6.29
C LYS A 122 -9.00 -32.40 5.03
N ILE A 123 -10.03 -31.57 5.18
CA ILE A 123 -10.76 -30.98 4.04
C ILE A 123 -9.81 -30.08 3.23
N ARG A 124 -9.05 -29.21 3.91
CA ARG A 124 -8.08 -28.34 3.27
C ARG A 124 -7.02 -29.12 2.52
N THR A 125 -6.45 -30.15 3.13
CA THR A 125 -5.43 -31.02 2.51
C THR A 125 -5.99 -31.73 1.29
N ALA A 126 -7.19 -32.31 1.38
CA ALA A 126 -7.84 -32.97 0.25
C ALA A 126 -8.11 -31.97 -0.89
N TYR A 127 -8.57 -30.75 -0.56
CA TYR A 127 -8.75 -29.69 -1.55
C TYR A 127 -7.43 -29.31 -2.24
N GLN A 128 -6.36 -29.13 -1.48
CA GLN A 128 -5.06 -28.77 -2.04
C GLN A 128 -4.53 -29.85 -2.98
N GLN A 129 -4.67 -31.12 -2.60
CA GLN A 129 -4.27 -32.26 -3.45
C GLN A 129 -5.08 -32.32 -4.74
N ALA A 130 -6.39 -32.05 -4.69
CA ALA A 130 -7.25 -32.09 -5.86
C ALA A 130 -7.17 -30.85 -6.75
N ALA A 131 -6.98 -29.67 -6.16
CA ALA A 131 -7.09 -28.38 -6.84
C ALA A 131 -5.76 -27.81 -7.30
N PHE A 132 -4.64 -28.11 -6.62
CA PHE A 132 -3.34 -27.53 -6.92
C PHE A 132 -2.57 -28.37 -7.95
N TYR A 133 -1.67 -27.70 -8.67
CA TYR A 133 -0.80 -28.35 -9.64
C TYR A 133 0.22 -29.25 -8.93
N GLN A 134 0.35 -30.48 -9.43
CA GLN A 134 1.23 -31.53 -8.86
C GLN A 134 2.50 -31.80 -9.68
N GLY A 135 2.72 -31.09 -10.80
CA GLY A 135 3.90 -31.23 -11.64
C GLY A 135 5.06 -30.34 -11.22
N ASP A 136 6.09 -30.22 -12.07
CA ASP A 136 7.36 -29.55 -11.74
C ASP A 136 7.45 -28.08 -12.17
N ASN A 137 6.42 -27.54 -12.82
CA ASN A 137 6.43 -26.14 -13.25
C ASN A 137 6.19 -25.20 -12.07
N GLU A 138 7.19 -24.41 -11.70
CA GLU A 138 7.16 -23.51 -10.54
C GLU A 138 6.09 -22.40 -10.66
N VAL A 139 5.85 -21.86 -11.84
CA VAL A 139 4.80 -20.85 -12.05
C VAL A 139 3.42 -21.45 -11.76
N LEU A 140 3.18 -22.68 -12.22
CA LEU A 140 1.92 -23.38 -11.99
C LEU A 140 1.74 -23.76 -10.51
N LYS A 141 2.82 -24.14 -9.80
CA LYS A 141 2.79 -24.38 -8.34
C LYS A 141 2.41 -23.13 -7.58
N LYS A 142 3.06 -22.00 -7.88
CA LYS A 142 2.81 -20.71 -7.25
C LYS A 142 1.39 -20.19 -7.49
N ALA A 143 0.81 -20.47 -8.64
CA ALA A 143 -0.57 -20.13 -8.97
C ALA A 143 -1.63 -20.92 -8.17
N ARG A 144 -1.25 -21.97 -7.43
CA ARG A 144 -2.15 -22.81 -6.61
C ARG A 144 -3.37 -23.28 -7.42
N SER A 145 -4.59 -23.00 -6.96
CA SER A 145 -5.85 -23.37 -7.65
C SER A 145 -6.05 -22.69 -9.00
N ASN A 146 -5.38 -21.56 -9.25
CA ASN A 146 -5.45 -20.82 -10.52
C ASN A 146 -4.53 -21.39 -11.62
N TRP A 147 -3.79 -22.45 -11.35
CA TRP A 147 -2.80 -23.02 -12.28
C TRP A 147 -3.36 -23.34 -13.68
N ARG A 148 -4.64 -23.69 -13.79
CA ARG A 148 -5.27 -23.99 -15.07
C ARG A 148 -5.33 -22.79 -16.01
N VAL A 149 -5.49 -21.58 -15.47
CA VAL A 149 -5.42 -20.33 -16.24
C VAL A 149 -4.01 -20.12 -16.77
N MET A 150 -3.00 -20.31 -15.91
CA MET A 150 -1.59 -20.20 -16.32
C MET A 150 -1.20 -21.25 -17.36
N ASP A 151 -1.60 -22.50 -17.16
CA ASP A 151 -1.33 -23.62 -18.09
C ASP A 151 -1.95 -23.34 -19.45
N LYS A 152 -3.21 -22.87 -19.47
CA LYS A 152 -3.88 -22.48 -20.71
C LYS A 152 -3.12 -21.38 -21.43
N PHE A 153 -2.75 -20.31 -20.72
CA PHE A 153 -1.99 -19.20 -21.30
C PHE A 153 -0.63 -19.63 -21.85
N LEU A 154 0.12 -20.49 -21.13
CA LEU A 154 1.41 -21.01 -21.59
C LEU A 154 1.29 -21.89 -22.85
N LYS A 155 0.21 -22.67 -22.94
CA LYS A 155 -0.05 -23.54 -24.12
C LYS A 155 -0.36 -22.75 -25.39
N GLU A 156 -0.77 -21.51 -25.29
CA GLU A 156 -0.97 -20.59 -26.43
C GLU A 156 0.35 -20.16 -27.09
N LYS A 157 1.49 -20.42 -26.42
CA LYS A 157 2.85 -20.13 -26.93
C LYS A 157 3.06 -18.67 -27.36
N ASN A 158 2.43 -17.74 -26.64
CA ASN A 158 2.67 -16.33 -26.88
C ASN A 158 4.12 -15.98 -26.55
N PRO A 159 4.89 -15.30 -27.45
CA PRO A 159 6.30 -14.99 -27.21
C PRO A 159 6.54 -14.11 -25.98
N LYS A 160 5.54 -13.36 -25.54
CA LYS A 160 5.62 -12.50 -24.35
C LYS A 160 5.18 -13.19 -23.06
N ALA A 161 4.69 -14.41 -23.12
CA ALA A 161 4.11 -15.11 -21.97
C ALA A 161 5.07 -15.14 -20.75
N SER A 162 6.35 -15.45 -20.98
CA SER A 162 7.35 -15.48 -19.91
C SER A 162 7.51 -14.12 -19.21
N MET A 163 7.64 -13.03 -19.98
CA MET A 163 7.78 -11.67 -19.41
C MET A 163 6.52 -11.23 -18.67
N VAL A 164 5.33 -11.55 -19.19
CA VAL A 164 4.06 -11.23 -18.53
C VAL A 164 3.98 -11.94 -17.17
N LEU A 165 4.31 -13.23 -17.12
CA LEU A 165 4.23 -14.01 -15.88
C LEU A 165 5.32 -13.64 -14.86
N GLN A 166 6.52 -13.28 -15.32
CA GLN A 166 7.59 -12.77 -14.44
C GLN A 166 7.26 -11.43 -13.78
N GLY A 167 6.41 -10.62 -14.40
CA GLY A 167 5.93 -9.36 -13.85
C GLY A 167 4.84 -9.49 -12.78
N LEU A 168 4.41 -10.72 -12.45
CA LEU A 168 3.36 -11.00 -11.48
C LEU A 168 3.94 -11.56 -10.18
N SER A 169 3.43 -11.09 -9.03
CA SER A 169 3.72 -11.69 -7.73
C SER A 169 3.02 -13.04 -7.57
N GLU A 170 3.43 -13.82 -6.56
CA GLU A 170 2.72 -15.06 -6.24
C GLU A 170 1.25 -14.87 -5.92
N LYS A 171 0.91 -13.73 -5.27
CA LYS A 171 -0.48 -13.34 -4.99
C LYS A 171 -1.23 -13.11 -6.30
N ASP A 172 -0.63 -12.36 -7.23
CA ASP A 172 -1.26 -12.06 -8.52
C ASP A 172 -1.49 -13.33 -9.36
N LEU A 173 -0.53 -14.26 -9.35
CA LEU A 173 -0.65 -15.55 -10.05
C LEU A 173 -1.86 -16.37 -9.58
N ARG A 174 -2.29 -16.19 -8.32
CA ARG A 174 -3.45 -16.91 -7.75
C ARG A 174 -4.79 -16.35 -8.21
N ASP A 175 -4.82 -15.09 -8.67
CA ASP A 175 -6.06 -14.34 -8.92
C ASP A 175 -6.18 -13.84 -10.36
N VAL A 176 -5.08 -13.76 -11.12
CA VAL A 176 -5.09 -13.20 -12.48
C VAL A 176 -5.97 -14.04 -13.41
N THR A 177 -6.71 -13.36 -14.26
CA THR A 177 -7.58 -13.97 -15.25
C THR A 177 -6.93 -14.03 -16.64
N LEU A 178 -7.42 -14.87 -17.53
CA LEU A 178 -6.84 -15.07 -18.86
C LEU A 178 -6.93 -13.81 -19.73
N ASP A 179 -8.00 -13.04 -19.59
CA ASP A 179 -8.18 -11.78 -20.32
C ASP A 179 -7.17 -10.70 -19.88
N VAL A 180 -6.79 -10.65 -18.61
CA VAL A 180 -5.71 -9.79 -18.12
C VAL A 180 -4.36 -10.19 -18.74
N LEU A 181 -4.08 -11.51 -18.80
CA LEU A 181 -2.85 -12.00 -19.41
C LEU A 181 -2.79 -11.69 -20.91
N HIS A 182 -3.90 -11.85 -21.63
CA HIS A 182 -3.98 -11.49 -23.05
C HIS A 182 -3.84 -9.98 -23.27
N ASP A 183 -4.50 -9.17 -22.46
CA ASP A 183 -4.38 -7.71 -22.53
C ASP A 183 -2.94 -7.24 -22.25
N ALA A 184 -2.26 -7.88 -21.30
CA ALA A 184 -0.85 -7.60 -20.99
C ALA A 184 0.10 -7.90 -22.17
N CYS A 185 -0.21 -8.88 -23.01
CA CYS A 185 0.56 -9.18 -24.23
C CYS A 185 0.54 -8.05 -25.26
N LEU A 186 -0.36 -7.08 -25.15
CA LEU A 186 -0.41 -5.88 -25.99
C LEU A 186 0.67 -4.86 -25.62
N LEU A 187 1.26 -4.95 -24.41
CA LEU A 187 2.38 -4.12 -23.99
C LEU A 187 3.62 -4.44 -24.83
N ASN A 188 4.45 -3.45 -25.07
CA ASN A 188 5.78 -3.66 -25.63
C ASN A 188 6.78 -4.15 -24.54
N ASP A 189 7.98 -4.53 -24.95
CA ASP A 189 8.99 -5.08 -24.04
C ASP A 189 9.46 -4.05 -22.99
N GLU A 190 9.53 -2.77 -23.33
CA GLU A 190 9.91 -1.70 -22.41
C GLU A 190 8.91 -1.58 -21.26
N ALA A 191 7.62 -1.56 -21.59
CA ALA A 191 6.55 -1.52 -20.60
C ALA A 191 6.51 -2.78 -19.73
N LEU A 192 6.72 -3.97 -20.34
CA LEU A 192 6.76 -5.23 -19.59
C LEU A 192 7.93 -5.28 -18.59
N ARG A 193 9.14 -4.83 -18.99
CA ARG A 193 10.30 -4.78 -18.10
C ARG A 193 10.15 -3.76 -16.96
N SER A 194 9.31 -2.75 -17.12
CA SER A 194 9.05 -1.74 -16.08
C SER A 194 7.95 -2.13 -15.07
N GLY A 195 7.53 -3.40 -15.06
CA GLY A 195 6.52 -3.91 -14.14
C GLY A 195 5.23 -4.39 -14.82
N GLY A 196 5.17 -4.33 -16.15
CA GLY A 196 4.13 -4.97 -16.96
C GLY A 196 2.70 -4.58 -16.60
N VAL A 197 1.90 -5.60 -16.41
CA VAL A 197 0.47 -5.50 -16.09
C VAL A 197 0.20 -5.02 -14.67
N ARG A 198 1.15 -5.21 -13.77
CA ARG A 198 1.02 -4.82 -12.37
C ARG A 198 1.32 -3.33 -12.21
N VAL A 199 0.29 -2.52 -12.01
CA VAL A 199 0.44 -1.11 -11.64
C VAL A 199 0.41 -0.96 -10.12
N SER A 200 -0.46 -1.72 -9.45
CA SER A 200 -0.46 -1.90 -7.99
C SER A 200 -0.85 -3.34 -7.65
N THR A 201 -0.53 -3.79 -6.43
CA THR A 201 -0.81 -5.16 -5.95
C THR A 201 -2.29 -5.55 -5.94
N GLU A 202 -3.20 -4.57 -6.01
CA GLU A 202 -4.62 -4.77 -5.75
C GLU A 202 -5.47 -4.84 -7.03
N HIS A 203 -4.88 -4.58 -8.23
CA HIS A 203 -5.68 -4.31 -9.42
C HIS A 203 -5.18 -4.97 -10.69
N LEU A 204 -5.47 -6.25 -10.80
CA LEU A 204 -5.31 -7.01 -12.03
C LEU A 204 -6.60 -6.92 -12.87
N ARG A 205 -6.66 -5.93 -13.76
CA ARG A 205 -7.78 -5.74 -14.69
C ARG A 205 -7.26 -5.34 -16.07
N PRO A 206 -7.91 -5.77 -17.17
CA PRO A 206 -7.55 -5.34 -18.50
C PRO A 206 -7.66 -3.82 -18.66
N PHE A 207 -6.64 -3.18 -19.20
CA PHE A 207 -6.64 -1.74 -19.48
C PHE A 207 -5.86 -1.34 -20.75
N VAL A 208 -4.91 -2.18 -21.16
CA VAL A 208 -3.97 -1.85 -22.23
C VAL A 208 -4.70 -1.63 -23.54
N GLY A 209 -5.42 -2.63 -24.03
CA GLY A 209 -6.17 -2.55 -25.27
C GLY A 209 -7.28 -1.50 -25.22
N TYR A 210 -7.85 -1.26 -24.04
CA TYR A 210 -8.84 -0.20 -23.85
C TYR A 210 -8.24 1.20 -24.07
N LEU A 211 -7.08 1.47 -23.45
CA LEU A 211 -6.41 2.78 -23.56
C LEU A 211 -5.78 2.98 -24.95
N GLN A 212 -5.13 1.96 -25.50
CA GLN A 212 -4.50 2.04 -26.84
C GLN A 212 -5.49 2.44 -27.95
N LYS A 213 -6.75 2.01 -27.85
CA LYS A 213 -7.80 2.37 -28.81
C LYS A 213 -8.30 3.81 -28.65
N ARG A 214 -8.01 4.48 -27.53
CA ARG A 214 -8.61 5.77 -27.15
C ARG A 214 -7.62 6.90 -26.97
N LEU A 215 -6.39 6.56 -26.65
CA LEU A 215 -5.33 7.55 -26.49
C LEU A 215 -4.55 7.69 -27.82
N PRO A 216 -4.28 8.92 -28.26
CA PRO A 216 -3.37 9.14 -29.38
C PRO A 216 -1.95 8.77 -28.97
N LYS A 217 -1.07 8.57 -29.95
CA LYS A 217 0.37 8.45 -29.69
C LYS A 217 0.89 9.74 -29.06
N MET A 218 1.65 9.63 -28.00
CA MET A 218 2.20 10.75 -27.23
C MET A 218 3.64 10.46 -26.81
N THR A 219 4.46 11.50 -26.66
CA THR A 219 5.73 11.45 -25.94
C THR A 219 5.45 11.42 -24.44
N ALA A 220 6.47 11.13 -23.63
CA ALA A 220 6.36 11.15 -22.17
C ALA A 220 5.90 12.52 -21.64
N GLN A 221 6.47 13.60 -22.15
CA GLN A 221 6.08 14.98 -21.81
C GLN A 221 4.62 15.28 -22.16
N GLN A 222 4.20 14.88 -23.35
CA GLN A 222 2.81 15.05 -23.79
C GLN A 222 1.84 14.22 -22.94
N TRP A 223 2.24 13.02 -22.52
CA TRP A 223 1.44 12.18 -21.64
C TRP A 223 1.24 12.80 -20.26
N ILE A 224 2.33 13.26 -19.62
CA ILE A 224 2.23 13.96 -18.34
C ILE A 224 1.31 15.17 -18.43
N ALA A 225 1.52 16.05 -19.42
CA ALA A 225 0.67 17.23 -19.65
C ALA A 225 -0.79 16.86 -19.92
N TRP A 226 -1.01 15.74 -20.62
CA TRP A 226 -2.37 15.24 -20.88
C TRP A 226 -3.06 14.81 -19.60
N VAL A 227 -2.36 14.06 -18.71
CA VAL A 227 -2.92 13.65 -17.42
C VAL A 227 -3.26 14.86 -16.56
N GLU A 228 -2.34 15.82 -16.43
CA GLU A 228 -2.55 17.04 -15.65
C GLU A 228 -3.76 17.84 -16.13
N LYS A 229 -3.92 17.95 -17.43
CA LYS A 229 -5.02 18.68 -18.04
C LYS A 229 -6.38 17.99 -17.91
N HIS A 230 -6.40 16.63 -17.96
CA HIS A 230 -7.64 15.89 -18.15
C HIS A 230 -8.08 15.07 -16.94
N ILE A 231 -7.21 14.82 -15.96
CA ILE A 231 -7.54 14.02 -14.77
C ILE A 231 -7.54 14.91 -13.53
N GLN A 232 -8.72 15.24 -13.08
CA GLN A 232 -8.93 16.06 -11.88
C GLN A 232 -8.80 15.22 -10.61
N VAL A 233 -8.05 15.74 -9.62
CA VAL A 233 -7.99 15.14 -8.28
C VAL A 233 -9.15 15.61 -7.42
N ASP A 234 -9.82 14.67 -6.77
CA ASP A 234 -10.92 14.91 -5.84
C ASP A 234 -10.85 13.92 -4.67
N ASN A 235 -9.99 14.23 -3.71
CA ASN A 235 -9.83 13.42 -2.51
C ASN A 235 -11.08 13.49 -1.59
N ALA A 236 -11.82 14.57 -1.63
CA ALA A 236 -12.97 14.77 -0.75
C ALA A 236 -14.08 13.76 -1.00
N ASN A 237 -14.28 13.36 -2.25
CA ASN A 237 -15.28 12.36 -2.63
C ASN A 237 -14.76 10.91 -2.55
N ASN A 238 -13.52 10.71 -2.11
CA ASN A 238 -12.95 9.38 -1.84
C ASN A 238 -12.18 9.36 -0.52
N PRO A 239 -12.83 9.66 0.61
CA PRO A 239 -12.16 9.80 1.91
C PRO A 239 -11.52 8.50 2.41
N LYS A 240 -12.01 7.35 1.94
CA LYS A 240 -11.45 6.03 2.24
C LYS A 240 -10.34 5.61 1.27
N GLN A 241 -9.98 6.47 0.33
CA GLN A 241 -8.95 6.23 -0.70
C GLN A 241 -9.14 4.90 -1.45
N LEU A 242 -10.40 4.55 -1.73
CA LEU A 242 -10.73 3.36 -2.51
C LEU A 242 -10.18 3.53 -3.92
N PHE A 243 -9.54 2.48 -4.40
CA PHE A 243 -8.94 2.51 -5.74
C PHE A 243 -9.98 2.69 -6.84
N VAL A 244 -9.72 3.63 -7.73
CA VAL A 244 -10.46 3.78 -8.99
C VAL A 244 -9.67 3.09 -10.09
N SER A 245 -10.25 2.09 -10.74
CA SER A 245 -9.56 1.34 -11.81
C SER A 245 -9.06 2.26 -12.93
N VAL A 246 -8.01 1.86 -13.63
CA VAL A 246 -7.41 2.62 -14.74
C VAL A 246 -8.46 3.05 -15.78
N VAL A 247 -9.34 2.12 -16.17
CA VAL A 247 -10.45 2.39 -17.09
C VAL A 247 -11.47 3.34 -16.45
N GLY A 248 -11.72 3.20 -15.15
CA GLY A 248 -12.59 4.09 -14.40
C GLY A 248 -12.09 5.52 -14.36
N VAL A 249 -10.79 5.73 -14.10
CA VAL A 249 -10.15 7.06 -14.12
C VAL A 249 -10.27 7.68 -15.53
N TYR A 250 -9.95 6.91 -16.57
CA TYR A 250 -10.09 7.39 -17.96
C TYR A 250 -11.51 7.89 -18.26
N ASN A 251 -12.52 7.11 -17.90
CA ASN A 251 -13.91 7.44 -18.21
C ASN A 251 -14.45 8.61 -17.39
N ARG A 252 -14.12 8.65 -16.11
CA ARG A 252 -14.65 9.66 -15.17
C ARG A 252 -13.90 10.98 -15.22
N ARG A 253 -12.65 10.97 -15.66
CA ARG A 253 -11.75 12.15 -15.66
C ARG A 253 -11.54 12.75 -14.26
N LYS A 254 -11.91 12.03 -13.22
CA LYS A 254 -11.90 12.47 -11.84
C LYS A 254 -11.63 11.29 -10.91
N CYS A 255 -10.66 11.43 -10.00
CA CYS A 255 -10.27 10.39 -9.04
C CYS A 255 -9.51 11.00 -7.86
N ASP A 256 -9.19 10.20 -6.86
CA ASP A 256 -8.24 10.59 -5.81
C ASP A 256 -6.80 10.66 -6.34
N ALA A 257 -5.91 11.26 -5.54
CA ALA A 257 -4.51 11.46 -5.93
C ALA A 257 -3.79 10.13 -6.22
N ARG A 258 -3.98 9.09 -5.38
CA ARG A 258 -3.34 7.77 -5.56
C ARG A 258 -3.79 7.12 -6.88
N SER A 259 -5.08 7.13 -7.16
CA SER A 259 -5.62 6.58 -8.42
C SER A 259 -5.10 7.32 -9.65
N ARG A 260 -4.82 8.64 -9.56
CA ARG A 260 -4.18 9.41 -10.64
C ARG A 260 -2.75 8.93 -10.90
N GLU A 261 -1.97 8.68 -9.86
CA GLU A 261 -0.61 8.14 -10.01
C GLU A 261 -0.61 6.78 -10.71
N LEU A 262 -1.46 5.86 -10.24
CA LEU A 262 -1.61 4.54 -10.86
C LEU A 262 -2.04 4.63 -12.33
N PHE A 263 -2.98 5.51 -12.63
CA PHE A 263 -3.43 5.78 -14.01
C PHE A 263 -2.30 6.33 -14.88
N THR A 264 -1.46 7.21 -14.33
CA THR A 264 -0.32 7.80 -15.05
C THR A 264 0.66 6.71 -15.48
N VAL A 265 1.00 5.79 -14.59
CA VAL A 265 1.88 4.65 -14.91
C VAL A 265 1.23 3.72 -15.93
N ALA A 266 -0.04 3.34 -15.72
CA ALA A 266 -0.75 2.41 -16.59
C ALA A 266 -0.89 2.95 -18.01
N GLY A 267 -1.25 4.23 -18.16
CA GLY A 267 -1.39 4.87 -19.45
C GLY A 267 -0.07 5.03 -20.19
N ALA A 268 1.01 5.40 -19.48
CA ALA A 268 2.36 5.44 -20.06
C ALA A 268 2.76 4.08 -20.62
N ARG A 269 2.55 2.99 -19.84
CA ARG A 269 2.83 1.62 -20.29
C ARG A 269 1.97 1.22 -21.50
N ALA A 270 0.69 1.54 -21.49
CA ALA A 270 -0.19 1.29 -22.64
C ALA A 270 0.27 2.02 -23.91
N LEU A 271 0.89 3.20 -23.77
CA LEU A 271 1.51 3.96 -24.85
C LEU A 271 2.92 3.48 -25.23
N GLY A 272 3.43 2.45 -24.54
CA GLY A 272 4.73 1.82 -24.84
C GLY A 272 5.92 2.45 -24.13
N MET A 273 5.72 3.28 -23.12
CA MET A 273 6.78 3.92 -22.33
C MET A 273 7.14 3.09 -21.10
N ARG A 274 8.39 3.17 -20.65
CA ARG A 274 8.77 2.70 -19.31
C ARG A 274 8.11 3.62 -18.27
N ALA A 275 7.45 3.03 -17.30
CA ALA A 275 6.86 3.78 -16.20
C ALA A 275 6.73 2.91 -14.95
N MET A 276 6.89 3.48 -13.78
CA MET A 276 6.77 2.79 -12.49
C MET A 276 6.28 3.75 -11.41
N LEU A 277 5.86 3.22 -10.29
CA LEU A 277 5.73 3.99 -9.07
C LEU A 277 7.07 4.00 -8.34
N ASP A 278 7.43 5.15 -7.77
CA ASP A 278 8.52 5.20 -6.80
C ASP A 278 8.06 4.61 -5.44
N PRO A 279 8.97 4.44 -4.46
CA PRO A 279 8.60 3.92 -3.14
C PRO A 279 7.56 4.76 -2.38
N LEU A 280 7.37 6.03 -2.76
CA LEU A 280 6.32 6.90 -2.22
C LEU A 280 4.98 6.79 -2.97
N GLY A 281 4.88 5.87 -3.92
CA GLY A 281 3.69 5.68 -4.75
C GLY A 281 3.48 6.76 -5.80
N LYS A 282 4.56 7.49 -6.17
CA LYS A 282 4.52 8.56 -7.17
C LYS A 282 4.87 8.04 -8.55
N ALA A 283 4.11 8.44 -9.56
CA ALA A 283 4.34 8.03 -10.93
C ALA A 283 5.64 8.61 -11.49
N MET A 284 6.43 7.75 -12.09
CA MET A 284 7.61 8.10 -12.88
C MET A 284 7.44 7.55 -14.30
N VAL A 285 7.60 8.42 -15.29
CA VAL A 285 7.54 8.08 -16.72
C VAL A 285 8.88 8.42 -17.36
N ALA A 286 9.51 7.45 -18.00
CA ALA A 286 10.82 7.63 -18.61
C ALA A 286 10.75 8.53 -19.87
N ASP A 287 11.67 9.48 -19.96
CA ASP A 287 11.93 10.32 -21.12
C ASP A 287 13.44 10.26 -21.44
N GLY A 288 13.84 9.30 -22.26
CA GLY A 288 15.24 8.93 -22.43
C GLY A 288 15.85 8.40 -21.13
N ASP A 289 16.90 9.06 -20.64
CA ASP A 289 17.60 8.73 -19.41
C ASP A 289 17.04 9.46 -18.17
N THR A 290 16.03 10.31 -18.34
CA THR A 290 15.40 11.07 -17.26
C THR A 290 14.02 10.49 -16.90
N TRP A 291 13.51 10.91 -15.74
CA TRP A 291 12.20 10.53 -15.27
C TRP A 291 11.33 11.78 -15.08
N LEU A 292 10.18 11.77 -15.70
CA LEU A 292 9.16 12.81 -15.55
C LEU A 292 8.16 12.44 -14.47
N ARG A 293 7.65 13.46 -13.78
CA ARG A 293 6.62 13.36 -12.74
C ARG A 293 5.51 14.37 -13.03
N LEU A 294 4.37 14.24 -12.35
CA LEU A 294 3.29 15.23 -12.41
C LEU A 294 3.74 16.56 -11.78
N ALA A 295 3.27 17.70 -12.30
CA ALA A 295 3.77 19.03 -11.94
C ALA A 295 3.49 19.47 -10.50
N ASP A 296 2.39 19.01 -9.92
CA ASP A 296 2.07 19.23 -8.50
C ASP A 296 3.08 18.59 -7.55
N GLN A 297 3.93 17.72 -8.08
CA GLN A 297 5.03 17.07 -7.38
C GLN A 297 6.40 17.66 -7.72
N GLN A 298 6.53 18.30 -8.89
CA GLN A 298 7.74 19.01 -9.26
C GLN A 298 8.00 20.22 -8.35
N ASN A 299 6.93 20.79 -7.77
CA ASN A 299 7.00 21.89 -6.82
C ASN A 299 7.08 21.42 -5.35
N ALA A 300 6.78 20.15 -5.06
CA ALA A 300 6.85 19.56 -3.72
C ALA A 300 8.22 18.93 -3.42
N GLU A 301 9.02 18.65 -4.46
CA GLU A 301 10.43 18.33 -4.31
C GLU A 301 11.25 19.48 -4.88
N PRO A 302 12.08 20.13 -4.09
CA PRO A 302 13.28 20.71 -4.68
C PRO A 302 13.95 19.53 -5.42
N GLN A 303 14.42 19.72 -6.64
CA GLN A 303 15.58 18.98 -7.16
C GLN A 303 16.74 19.32 -6.21
N GLY A 304 16.57 19.00 -4.96
CA GLY A 304 17.34 19.37 -3.80
C GLY A 304 17.88 18.11 -3.19
N ALA A 305 18.98 18.22 -2.60
CA ALA A 305 19.75 17.31 -1.79
C ALA A 305 19.13 15.92 -1.64
N GLN A 306 19.69 14.95 -2.28
CA GLN A 306 19.45 13.55 -1.93
C GLN A 306 20.33 13.20 -0.74
N GLY A 307 19.75 12.50 0.22
CA GLY A 307 20.45 11.89 1.34
C GLY A 307 20.63 10.39 1.12
N VAL A 308 21.64 9.83 1.75
CA VAL A 308 21.80 8.37 1.81
C VAL A 308 21.31 7.90 3.16
N LEU A 309 20.22 7.14 3.17
CA LEU A 309 19.76 6.45 4.39
C LEU A 309 20.43 5.09 4.47
N LYS A 310 21.26 4.91 5.49
CA LYS A 310 21.90 3.64 5.82
C LYS A 310 21.37 3.14 7.17
N LEU A 311 20.93 1.89 7.21
CA LEU A 311 20.45 1.27 8.44
C LEU A 311 21.40 0.17 8.88
N ASP A 312 21.71 0.16 10.16
CA ASP A 312 22.38 -0.96 10.83
C ASP A 312 21.30 -1.94 11.34
N VAL A 313 20.88 -2.82 10.45
CA VAL A 313 19.84 -3.82 10.71
C VAL A 313 20.40 -5.21 10.39
N PRO A 314 20.13 -6.25 11.21
CA PRO A 314 20.57 -7.61 10.90
C PRO A 314 20.04 -8.10 9.56
N ALA A 315 20.87 -8.80 8.78
CA ALA A 315 20.55 -9.22 7.41
C ALA A 315 19.31 -10.12 7.31
N GLN A 316 18.98 -10.86 8.37
CA GLN A 316 17.81 -11.73 8.44
C GLN A 316 16.50 -11.00 8.74
N VAL A 317 16.56 -9.73 9.14
CA VAL A 317 15.35 -8.92 9.39
C VAL A 317 14.83 -8.38 8.08
N MET A 318 13.60 -8.73 7.73
CA MET A 318 12.97 -8.30 6.49
C MET A 318 12.15 -7.02 6.70
N TYR A 319 12.09 -6.22 5.65
CA TYR A 319 11.15 -5.10 5.58
C TYR A 319 9.71 -5.60 5.78
N TYR A 320 8.85 -4.83 6.41
CA TYR A 320 7.53 -5.17 6.94
C TYR A 320 7.51 -6.19 8.09
N HIS A 321 8.46 -7.13 8.18
CA HIS A 321 8.45 -8.14 9.26
C HIS A 321 9.11 -7.66 10.55
N GLY A 322 10.10 -6.80 10.46
CA GLY A 322 10.81 -6.27 11.64
C GLY A 322 10.91 -4.75 11.66
N TYR A 323 10.78 -4.10 10.53
CA TYR A 323 10.81 -2.65 10.43
C TYR A 323 10.13 -2.13 9.17
N THR A 324 9.75 -0.85 9.21
CA THR A 324 9.34 -0.05 8.03
C THR A 324 9.90 1.37 8.14
N ILE A 325 10.01 2.03 7.01
CA ILE A 325 10.42 3.45 6.90
C ILE A 325 9.27 4.24 6.30
N SER A 326 8.95 5.36 6.91
CA SER A 326 8.01 6.34 6.35
C SER A 326 8.68 7.68 6.19
N GLN A 327 8.43 8.39 5.09
CA GLN A 327 8.78 9.80 4.96
C GLN A 327 7.69 10.65 5.62
N LEU A 328 8.08 11.70 6.33
CA LEU A 328 7.13 12.68 6.86
C LEU A 328 6.85 13.74 5.79
N VAL A 329 5.68 13.69 5.20
CA VAL A 329 5.21 14.64 4.19
C VAL A 329 4.09 15.48 4.83
N ASP A 330 4.26 16.78 4.90
CA ASP A 330 3.32 17.69 5.58
C ASP A 330 2.98 17.26 7.02
N GLY A 331 3.98 16.73 7.73
CA GLY A 331 3.83 16.22 9.09
C GLY A 331 3.03 14.91 9.20
N ARG A 332 2.86 14.17 8.10
CA ARG A 332 2.20 12.86 8.05
C ARG A 332 3.15 11.77 7.59
N PRO A 333 3.18 10.62 8.26
CA PRO A 333 3.99 9.50 7.80
C PRO A 333 3.39 8.87 6.53
N MET A 334 4.20 8.84 5.49
CA MET A 334 3.94 8.15 4.22
C MET A 334 4.92 6.98 4.11
N PRO A 335 4.45 5.74 4.26
CA PRO A 335 5.31 4.57 4.19
C PRO A 335 6.00 4.44 2.84
N LEU A 336 7.26 4.03 2.84
CA LEU A 336 7.93 3.58 1.63
C LEU A 336 7.41 2.20 1.27
N ASP A 337 6.83 2.07 0.09
CA ASP A 337 6.18 0.85 -0.38
C ASP A 337 7.15 -0.01 -1.21
N TYR A 338 7.38 -1.23 -0.73
CA TYR A 338 8.18 -2.26 -1.39
C TYR A 338 7.33 -3.53 -1.54
N ALA A 339 7.77 -4.46 -2.37
CA ALA A 339 7.13 -5.76 -2.44
C ALA A 339 7.31 -6.53 -1.13
N ASP A 340 6.25 -7.14 -0.60
CA ASP A 340 6.22 -7.83 0.70
C ASP A 340 7.23 -8.97 0.80
N ASP A 341 7.59 -9.55 -0.33
CA ASP A 341 8.46 -10.71 -0.47
C ASP A 341 9.82 -10.38 -1.10
N ASP A 342 10.20 -9.09 -1.21
CA ASP A 342 11.52 -8.68 -1.73
C ASP A 342 12.61 -8.78 -0.65
N PRO A 343 13.41 -9.84 -0.63
CA PRO A 343 14.46 -10.02 0.38
C PRO A 343 15.62 -9.02 0.19
N THR A 344 15.66 -8.29 -0.92
CA THR A 344 16.77 -7.37 -1.24
C THR A 344 16.60 -5.99 -0.60
N VAL A 345 15.43 -5.64 -0.10
CA VAL A 345 15.14 -4.31 0.46
C VAL A 345 16.03 -4.01 1.65
N THR A 346 16.14 -4.95 2.61
CA THR A 346 17.02 -4.80 3.78
C THR A 346 18.48 -4.59 3.38
N GLU A 347 18.97 -5.33 2.39
CA GLU A 347 20.34 -5.18 1.91
C GLU A 347 20.58 -3.82 1.22
N LYS A 348 19.59 -3.29 0.51
CA LYS A 348 19.64 -1.93 -0.05
C LYS A 348 19.81 -0.88 1.05
N PHE A 349 19.03 -0.97 2.13
CA PHE A 349 19.17 -0.08 3.29
C PHE A 349 20.50 -0.24 4.02
N ARG A 350 21.00 -1.46 4.15
CA ARG A 350 22.34 -1.72 4.76
C ARG A 350 23.49 -1.12 3.95
N LYS A 351 23.40 -1.14 2.64
CA LYS A 351 24.40 -0.51 1.73
C LYS A 351 24.26 0.99 1.66
N GLY A 352 23.10 1.51 1.90
CA GLY A 352 22.74 2.91 1.76
C GLY A 352 21.85 3.12 0.54
N LEU A 353 20.63 3.57 0.81
CA LEU A 353 19.63 3.89 -0.21
C LEU A 353 19.54 5.41 -0.38
N ASN A 354 19.65 5.88 -1.63
CA ASN A 354 19.40 7.27 -1.95
C ASN A 354 17.90 7.57 -1.81
N LEU A 355 17.56 8.53 -0.97
CA LEU A 355 16.21 8.99 -0.75
C LEU A 355 16.18 10.52 -0.82
N PRO A 356 15.02 11.14 -1.15
CA PRO A 356 14.87 12.59 -1.05
C PRO A 356 15.25 13.08 0.35
N ALA A 357 15.89 14.25 0.45
CA ALA A 357 16.17 14.86 1.75
C ALA A 357 14.84 15.17 2.46
N GLY A 358 14.76 14.89 3.76
CA GLY A 358 13.56 15.10 4.55
C GLY A 358 13.60 14.33 5.86
N ASP A 359 12.51 14.39 6.59
CA ASP A 359 12.35 13.66 7.84
C ASP A 359 11.81 12.26 7.57
N TYR A 360 12.41 11.28 8.22
CA TYR A 360 12.02 9.88 8.11
C TYR A 360 11.71 9.28 9.47
N LEU A 361 10.72 8.43 9.50
CA LEU A 361 10.30 7.67 10.65
C LEU A 361 10.68 6.19 10.46
N LEU A 362 11.49 5.68 11.35
CA LEU A 362 11.75 4.24 11.46
C LEU A 362 10.73 3.65 12.45
N THR A 363 9.92 2.73 12.00
CA THR A 363 9.05 1.92 12.86
C THR A 363 9.63 0.52 12.97
N THR A 364 9.84 0.07 14.20
CA THR A 364 10.29 -1.30 14.49
C THR A 364 9.26 -1.99 15.38
N GLY A 365 9.23 -3.30 15.34
CA GLY A 365 8.36 -4.06 16.22
C GLY A 365 8.81 -5.49 16.39
N THR A 366 8.60 -6.00 17.60
CA THR A 366 8.82 -7.40 17.96
C THR A 366 7.50 -8.01 18.39
N ARG A 367 7.20 -9.22 17.93
CA ARG A 367 6.10 -10.02 18.49
C ARG A 367 6.61 -10.77 19.70
N LEU A 368 5.97 -10.51 20.82
CA LEU A 368 6.07 -11.42 21.96
C LEU A 368 5.24 -12.68 21.66
N LYS A 369 5.80 -13.83 22.03
CA LYS A 369 5.13 -15.14 21.88
C LYS A 369 4.03 -15.31 22.90
#